data_5afb23a7196b8f6dd24b791c92fe66c4
#
_entry.id   5afb23a7196b8f6dd24b791c92fe66c4
#
_cell.length_a   1.000
_cell.length_b   1.000
_cell.length_c   1.000
_cell.angle_alpha   90.00
_cell.angle_beta   90.00
_cell.angle_gamma   90.00
#
_symmetry.space_group_name_H-M   'P 1'
#
loop_
_entity.id
_entity.type
_entity.pdbx_description
1 polymer ?
#
loop_
_entity_poly.entity_id
_entity_poly.type
_entity_poly.pdbx_seq_one_letter_code
_entity_poly.pdbx_strand_id
1 'polypeptide(L)'
;MEEPRRIWWARPRKLCALERPGGGGRNHRVERRGAEIAYLRGRGVRLVVSVMRSRHNLSAYQAAGLDWHHVPVASAAEGAEALEELLPLLRSELESAGAVALHGDSHTDFDAAVCAAHLHEVRGIDPAEGLARASRAGLAVTPEACALIGVDVRELEGLVPAA
;
A
#
# COMPACT_ATOMS: atom_id res chain seq x y z
N MET A 1 10.03 -5.75 -17.50
CA MET A 1 9.70 -5.78 -16.05
C MET A 1 10.44 -4.64 -15.40
N GLU A 2 9.72 -3.78 -14.72
CA GLU A 2 10.27 -2.56 -14.13
C GLU A 2 9.79 -2.42 -12.69
N GLU A 3 10.72 -2.19 -11.76
CA GLU A 3 10.39 -1.96 -10.37
C GLU A 3 9.72 -0.60 -10.19
N PRO A 4 8.56 -0.53 -9.51
CA PRO A 4 7.93 0.73 -9.18
C PRO A 4 8.84 1.63 -8.34
N ARG A 5 8.81 2.94 -8.59
CA ARG A 5 9.72 3.90 -7.93
C ARG A 5 9.43 4.09 -6.45
N ARG A 6 8.19 3.91 -6.04
CA ARG A 6 7.73 4.11 -4.65
C ARG A 6 7.04 2.85 -4.19
N ILE A 7 7.83 1.84 -3.87
CA ILE A 7 7.31 0.59 -3.36
C ILE A 7 7.97 0.28 -2.02
N TRP A 8 7.14 -0.13 -1.08
CA TRP A 8 7.57 -0.58 0.24
C TRP A 8 7.11 -2.00 0.48
N TRP A 9 8.05 -2.91 0.60
CA TRP A 9 7.77 -4.29 1.01
C TRP A 9 7.68 -4.32 2.54
N ALA A 10 6.50 -4.03 3.07
CA ALA A 10 6.24 -4.02 4.52
C ALA A 10 6.51 -5.38 5.14
N ARG A 11 6.18 -6.44 4.43
CA ARG A 11 6.60 -7.81 4.75
C ARG A 11 7.30 -8.38 3.51
N PRO A 12 8.62 -8.65 3.60
CA PRO A 12 9.37 -9.15 2.44
C PRO A 12 8.68 -10.36 1.79
N ARG A 13 8.49 -10.29 0.49
CA ARG A 13 7.85 -11.32 -0.33
C ARG A 13 6.38 -11.60 0.00
N LYS A 14 5.74 -10.82 0.87
CA LYS A 14 4.36 -11.05 1.32
C LYS A 14 3.44 -9.86 1.11
N LEU A 15 3.84 -8.68 1.52
CA LEU A 15 2.97 -7.50 1.46
C LEU A 15 3.76 -6.27 1.03
N CYS A 16 3.31 -5.63 -0.04
CA CYS A 16 3.85 -4.34 -0.44
C CYS A 16 2.76 -3.29 -0.59
N ALA A 17 3.16 -2.04 -0.40
CA ALA A 17 2.34 -0.87 -0.69
C ALA A 17 3.07 -0.02 -1.72
N LEU A 18 2.34 0.54 -2.66
CA LEU A 18 2.92 1.31 -3.76
C LEU A 18 1.93 2.32 -4.33
N GLU A 19 2.45 3.27 -5.08
CA GLU A 19 1.64 4.12 -5.94
C GLU A 19 0.96 3.27 -7.02
N ARG A 20 -0.14 3.75 -7.58
CA ARG A 20 -0.85 3.06 -8.67
C ARG A 20 0.12 2.58 -9.75
N PRO A 21 0.12 1.30 -10.09
CA PRO A 21 0.90 0.79 -11.23
C PRO A 21 0.61 1.59 -12.51
N GLY A 22 1.66 2.11 -13.13
CA GLY A 22 1.58 3.02 -14.25
C GLY A 22 1.68 4.50 -13.87
N GLY A 23 1.66 4.80 -12.58
CA GLY A 23 1.66 6.16 -12.05
C GLY A 23 0.26 6.68 -11.77
N GLY A 24 0.15 7.55 -10.77
CA GLY A 24 -1.11 8.16 -10.37
C GLY A 24 -1.49 9.39 -11.17
N GLY A 25 -2.81 9.68 -11.21
CA GLY A 25 -3.33 10.89 -11.81
C GLY A 25 -2.91 11.10 -13.26
N ARG A 26 -2.45 12.31 -13.58
CA ARG A 26 -2.02 12.70 -14.93
C ARG A 26 -0.71 12.07 -15.38
N ASN A 27 0.04 11.48 -14.46
CA ASN A 27 1.32 10.84 -14.75
C ASN A 27 1.17 9.39 -15.21
N HIS A 28 -0.07 8.90 -15.33
CA HIS A 28 -0.34 7.52 -15.70
C HIS A 28 0.12 7.21 -17.13
N ARG A 29 0.83 6.09 -17.28
CA ARG A 29 1.30 5.57 -18.58
C ARG A 29 0.96 4.09 -18.67
N VAL A 30 0.30 3.70 -19.75
CA VAL A 30 -0.16 2.32 -19.96
C VAL A 30 1.02 1.34 -20.08
N GLU A 31 2.09 1.74 -20.77
CA GLU A 31 3.28 0.91 -20.94
C GLU A 31 3.97 0.69 -19.60
N ARG A 32 4.11 1.72 -18.80
CA ARG A 32 4.66 1.63 -17.45
C ARG A 32 3.79 0.74 -16.57
N ARG A 33 2.47 0.83 -16.69
CA ARG A 33 1.53 -0.03 -15.95
C ARG A 33 1.79 -1.50 -16.25
N GLY A 34 1.93 -1.86 -17.52
CA GLY A 34 2.23 -3.23 -17.91
C GLY A 34 3.56 -3.74 -17.35
N ALA A 35 4.59 -2.91 -17.41
CA ALA A 35 5.91 -3.26 -16.87
C ALA A 35 5.88 -3.44 -15.34
N GLU A 36 5.18 -2.58 -14.64
CA GLU A 36 5.07 -2.66 -13.17
C GLU A 36 4.19 -3.84 -12.73
N ILE A 37 3.12 -4.14 -13.45
CA ILE A 37 2.32 -5.36 -13.20
C ILE A 37 3.18 -6.61 -13.40
N ALA A 38 4.01 -6.65 -14.44
CA ALA A 38 4.92 -7.76 -14.67
C ALA A 38 5.93 -7.90 -13.52
N TYR A 39 6.43 -6.79 -13.00
CA TYR A 39 7.29 -6.80 -11.82
C TYR A 39 6.59 -7.44 -10.62
N LEU A 40 5.37 -7.00 -10.31
CA LEU A 40 4.61 -7.54 -9.18
C LEU A 40 4.38 -9.04 -9.32
N ARG A 41 3.98 -9.49 -10.51
CA ARG A 41 3.82 -10.93 -10.78
C ARG A 41 5.12 -11.70 -10.60
N GLY A 42 6.21 -11.14 -11.09
CA GLY A 42 7.54 -11.75 -10.94
C GLY A 42 8.01 -11.84 -9.50
N ARG A 43 7.44 -11.02 -8.61
CA ARG A 43 7.70 -11.06 -7.16
C ARG A 43 6.69 -11.93 -6.39
N GLY A 44 5.83 -12.64 -7.10
CA GLY A 44 4.88 -13.56 -6.48
C GLY A 44 3.56 -12.92 -6.03
N VAL A 45 3.29 -11.68 -6.42
CA VAL A 45 1.99 -11.06 -6.14
C VAL A 45 0.89 -11.81 -6.88
N ARG A 46 -0.14 -12.24 -6.16
CA ARG A 46 -1.32 -12.91 -6.69
C ARG A 46 -2.59 -12.10 -6.53
N LEU A 47 -2.60 -11.17 -5.58
CA LEU A 47 -3.76 -10.33 -5.25
C LEU A 47 -3.34 -8.87 -5.19
N VAL A 48 -4.10 -8.01 -5.85
CA VAL A 48 -3.96 -6.55 -5.76
C VAL A 48 -5.18 -6.00 -5.03
N VAL A 49 -4.94 -5.22 -4.00
CA VAL A 49 -5.99 -4.48 -3.29
C VAL A 49 -5.89 -3.02 -3.72
N SER A 50 -6.90 -2.54 -4.46
CA SER A 50 -6.98 -1.15 -4.89
C SER A 50 -7.87 -0.37 -3.95
N VAL A 51 -7.33 0.72 -3.39
CA VAL A 51 -8.10 1.67 -2.59
C VAL A 51 -8.42 2.96 -3.36
N MET A 52 -8.19 2.96 -4.66
CA MET A 52 -8.59 4.07 -5.52
C MET A 52 -10.10 4.27 -5.47
N ARG A 53 -10.55 5.51 -5.60
CA ARG A 53 -11.98 5.80 -5.70
C ARG A 53 -12.58 5.24 -6.98
N SER A 54 -11.82 5.25 -8.08
CA SER A 54 -12.24 4.72 -9.37
C SER A 54 -11.86 3.25 -9.52
N ARG A 55 -12.41 2.62 -10.55
CA ARG A 55 -12.11 1.23 -10.90
C ARG A 55 -10.97 1.10 -11.92
N HIS A 56 -10.19 2.15 -12.11
CA HIS A 56 -9.05 2.11 -13.02
C HIS A 56 -8.05 1.03 -12.63
N ASN A 57 -7.41 0.42 -13.58
CA ASN A 57 -6.46 -0.68 -13.47
C ASN A 57 -7.07 -2.06 -13.18
N LEU A 58 -8.30 -2.18 -12.68
CA LEU A 58 -8.84 -3.50 -12.29
C LEU A 58 -8.88 -4.48 -13.47
N SER A 59 -9.30 -4.00 -14.64
CA SER A 59 -9.31 -4.85 -15.85
C SER A 59 -7.91 -5.26 -16.29
N ALA A 60 -6.90 -4.41 -16.07
CA ALA A 60 -5.50 -4.76 -16.36
C ALA A 60 -4.98 -5.85 -15.45
N TYR A 61 -5.35 -5.84 -14.17
CA TYR A 61 -5.00 -6.91 -13.23
C TYR A 61 -5.63 -8.24 -13.66
N GLN A 62 -6.93 -8.21 -13.96
CA GLN A 62 -7.64 -9.40 -14.42
C GLN A 62 -7.02 -9.97 -15.69
N ALA A 63 -6.70 -9.13 -16.67
CA ALA A 63 -6.05 -9.55 -17.91
C ALA A 63 -4.67 -10.17 -17.67
N ALA A 64 -3.98 -9.74 -16.63
CA ALA A 64 -2.67 -10.27 -16.24
C ALA A 64 -2.76 -11.51 -15.35
N GLY A 65 -3.95 -11.99 -15.03
CA GLY A 65 -4.15 -13.18 -14.18
C GLY A 65 -3.99 -12.90 -12.69
N LEU A 66 -4.10 -11.63 -12.26
CA LEU A 66 -4.09 -11.25 -10.86
C LEU A 66 -5.52 -11.15 -10.33
N ASP A 67 -5.73 -11.65 -9.14
CA ASP A 67 -6.97 -11.37 -8.40
C ASP A 67 -6.93 -9.94 -7.89
N TRP A 68 -8.09 -9.38 -7.61
CA TRP A 68 -8.17 -8.03 -7.05
C TRP A 68 -9.34 -7.88 -6.08
N HIS A 69 -9.15 -6.97 -5.12
CA HIS A 69 -10.21 -6.41 -4.28
C HIS A 69 -10.22 -4.90 -4.46
N HIS A 70 -11.41 -4.31 -4.43
CA HIS A 70 -11.57 -2.87 -4.55
C HIS A 70 -12.29 -2.32 -3.32
N VAL A 71 -11.58 -1.54 -2.52
CA VAL A 71 -12.08 -0.90 -1.30
C VAL A 71 -11.86 0.62 -1.44
N PRO A 72 -12.79 1.34 -2.06
CA PRO A 72 -12.57 2.77 -2.35
C PRO A 72 -12.40 3.61 -1.08
N VAL A 73 -11.38 4.47 -1.07
CA VAL A 73 -11.07 5.39 0.01
C VAL A 73 -10.86 6.78 -0.56
N ALA A 74 -11.52 7.78 0.00
CA ALA A 74 -11.39 9.15 -0.47
C ALA A 74 -10.06 9.78 -0.03
N SER A 75 -9.66 9.54 1.23
CA SER A 75 -8.43 10.08 1.80
C SER A 75 -8.10 9.32 3.09
N ALA A 76 -6.88 9.50 3.60
CA ALA A 76 -6.50 8.92 4.89
C ALA A 76 -7.40 9.42 6.03
N ALA A 77 -7.83 10.68 5.98
CA ALA A 77 -8.72 11.26 6.99
C ALA A 77 -10.08 10.55 7.05
N GLU A 78 -10.54 10.00 5.94
CA GLU A 78 -11.84 9.30 5.83
C GLU A 78 -11.66 7.78 5.75
N GLY A 79 -10.51 7.26 6.14
CA GLY A 79 -10.12 5.87 5.92
C GLY A 79 -10.47 4.89 7.04
N ALA A 80 -11.11 5.31 8.13
CA ALA A 80 -11.33 4.46 9.30
C ALA A 80 -12.15 3.19 8.99
N GLU A 81 -13.25 3.30 8.26
CA GLU A 81 -14.06 2.14 7.89
C GLU A 81 -13.31 1.18 6.97
N ALA A 82 -12.59 1.74 5.99
CA ALA A 82 -11.79 0.92 5.08
C ALA A 82 -10.66 0.21 5.82
N LEU A 83 -10.03 0.85 6.78
CA LEU A 83 -9.00 0.23 7.61
C LEU A 83 -9.57 -0.97 8.37
N GLU A 84 -10.75 -0.84 8.97
CA GLU A 84 -11.43 -1.92 9.67
C GLU A 84 -11.77 -3.11 8.75
N GLU A 85 -12.06 -2.84 7.49
CA GLU A 85 -12.32 -3.87 6.48
C GLU A 85 -11.02 -4.53 6.00
N LEU A 86 -9.98 -3.71 5.77
CA LEU A 86 -8.73 -4.16 5.18
C LEU A 86 -7.87 -5.00 6.12
N LEU A 87 -7.85 -4.70 7.41
CA LEU A 87 -7.00 -5.45 8.34
C LEU A 87 -7.36 -6.94 8.41
N PRO A 88 -8.65 -7.34 8.59
CA PRO A 88 -9.01 -8.76 8.52
C PRO A 88 -8.78 -9.37 7.15
N LEU A 89 -9.04 -8.63 6.08
CA LEU A 89 -8.80 -9.08 4.71
C LEU A 89 -7.32 -9.43 4.50
N LEU A 90 -6.42 -8.53 4.85
CA LEU A 90 -4.98 -8.75 4.71
C LEU A 90 -4.52 -9.93 5.55
N ARG A 91 -4.98 -10.02 6.79
CA ARG A 91 -4.63 -11.14 7.67
C ARG A 91 -5.02 -12.47 7.07
N SER A 92 -6.25 -12.56 6.54
CA SER A 92 -6.75 -13.77 5.90
C SER A 92 -5.99 -14.10 4.62
N GLU A 93 -5.83 -13.12 3.73
CA GLU A 93 -5.19 -13.33 2.43
C GLU A 93 -3.70 -13.67 2.55
N LEU A 94 -3.03 -13.13 3.55
CA LEU A 94 -1.61 -13.37 3.76
C LEU A 94 -1.29 -14.74 4.40
N GLU A 95 -2.30 -15.49 4.81
CA GLU A 95 -2.16 -16.90 5.18
C GLU A 95 -1.98 -17.79 3.96
N SER A 96 -2.47 -17.38 2.81
CA SER A 96 -2.34 -18.11 1.55
C SER A 96 -0.95 -17.94 0.94
N ALA A 97 -0.61 -18.81 0.00
CA ALA A 97 0.62 -18.66 -0.76
C ALA A 97 0.59 -17.41 -1.64
N GLY A 98 1.76 -16.81 -1.87
CA GLY A 98 1.91 -15.63 -2.70
C GLY A 98 1.84 -14.33 -1.91
N ALA A 99 1.99 -13.23 -2.63
CA ALA A 99 2.06 -11.90 -2.06
C ALA A 99 0.83 -11.05 -2.41
N VAL A 100 0.61 -10.02 -1.61
CA VAL A 100 -0.47 -9.04 -1.80
C VAL A 100 0.15 -7.66 -2.02
N ALA A 101 -0.34 -6.93 -3.00
CA ALA A 101 0.03 -5.53 -3.26
C ALA A 101 -1.16 -4.62 -2.94
N LEU A 102 -0.92 -3.56 -2.19
CA LEU A 102 -1.91 -2.56 -1.82
C LEU A 102 -1.53 -1.22 -2.47
N HIS A 103 -2.45 -0.60 -3.17
CA HIS A 103 -2.19 0.71 -3.79
C HIS A 103 -3.41 1.63 -3.81
N GLY A 104 -3.14 2.93 -3.75
CA GLY A 104 -4.11 3.98 -4.07
C GLY A 104 -3.83 4.58 -5.44
N ASP A 105 -4.12 5.85 -5.61
CA ASP A 105 -3.79 6.58 -6.85
C ASP A 105 -2.37 7.17 -6.74
N SER A 106 -2.21 8.48 -6.57
CA SER A 106 -0.90 9.11 -6.38
C SER A 106 -0.48 9.21 -4.91
N HIS A 107 -1.45 9.25 -4.01
CA HIS A 107 -1.20 9.36 -2.58
C HIS A 107 -1.01 7.97 -1.96
N THR A 108 0.06 7.80 -1.22
CA THR A 108 0.45 6.52 -0.61
C THR A 108 0.32 6.50 0.92
N ASP A 109 -0.15 7.60 1.50
CA ASP A 109 -0.23 7.76 2.96
C ASP A 109 -1.20 6.79 3.63
N PHE A 110 -2.39 6.58 3.04
CA PHE A 110 -3.35 5.61 3.55
C PHE A 110 -2.78 4.19 3.49
N ASP A 111 -2.15 3.83 2.38
CA ASP A 111 -1.55 2.52 2.18
C ASP A 111 -0.44 2.26 3.22
N ALA A 112 0.37 3.28 3.49
CA ALA A 112 1.41 3.21 4.52
C ALA A 112 0.79 2.94 5.90
N ALA A 113 -0.30 3.63 6.23
CA ALA A 113 -0.99 3.45 7.51
C ALA A 113 -1.58 2.04 7.65
N VAL A 114 -2.22 1.52 6.60
CA VAL A 114 -2.78 0.17 6.60
C VAL A 114 -1.68 -0.88 6.84
N CYS A 115 -0.58 -0.78 6.12
CA CYS A 115 0.53 -1.72 6.27
C CYS A 115 1.20 -1.60 7.65
N ALA A 116 1.36 -0.39 8.18
CA ALA A 116 1.89 -0.18 9.53
C ALA A 116 0.97 -0.79 10.60
N ALA A 117 -0.34 -0.61 10.47
CA ALA A 117 -1.32 -1.20 11.38
C ALA A 117 -1.29 -2.74 11.31
N HIS A 118 -1.17 -3.30 10.10
CA HIS A 118 -1.03 -4.74 9.90
C HIS A 118 0.23 -5.28 10.60
N LEU A 119 1.37 -4.61 10.42
CA LEU A 119 2.61 -5.02 11.08
C LEU A 119 2.50 -4.99 12.60
N HIS A 120 1.78 -4.02 13.13
CA HIS A 120 1.51 -3.96 14.57
C HIS A 120 0.68 -5.17 15.03
N GLU A 121 -0.39 -5.50 14.31
CA GLU A 121 -1.26 -6.63 14.65
C GLU A 121 -0.52 -7.97 14.63
N VAL A 122 0.29 -8.22 13.59
CA VAL A 122 0.85 -9.55 13.35
C VAL A 122 2.29 -9.72 13.87
N ARG A 123 3.01 -8.63 14.11
CA ARG A 123 4.43 -8.65 14.51
C ARG A 123 4.72 -7.84 15.75
N GLY A 124 3.75 -7.09 16.28
CA GLY A 124 3.98 -6.22 17.42
C GLY A 124 4.89 -5.03 17.14
N ILE A 125 5.10 -4.68 15.87
CA ILE A 125 5.92 -3.52 15.51
C ILE A 125 5.17 -2.24 15.88
N ASP A 126 5.85 -1.33 16.57
CA ASP A 126 5.28 -0.03 16.93
C ASP A 126 4.77 0.67 15.68
N PRO A 127 3.50 1.17 15.66
CA PRO A 127 2.95 1.85 14.49
C PRO A 127 3.80 3.01 13.99
N ALA A 128 4.42 3.78 14.87
CA ALA A 128 5.33 4.86 14.47
C ALA A 128 6.55 4.33 13.73
N GLU A 129 7.13 3.21 14.17
CA GLU A 129 8.24 2.56 13.47
C GLU A 129 7.79 2.03 12.11
N GLY A 130 6.58 1.48 12.02
CA GLY A 130 6.02 1.05 10.73
C GLY A 130 5.92 2.20 9.73
N LEU A 131 5.37 3.34 10.17
CA LEU A 131 5.30 4.54 9.32
C LEU A 131 6.68 5.10 8.96
N ALA A 132 7.63 5.04 9.87
CA ALA A 132 9.00 5.46 9.59
C ALA A 132 9.64 4.60 8.49
N ARG A 133 9.41 3.30 8.51
CA ARG A 133 9.87 2.38 7.44
C ARG A 133 9.24 2.72 6.10
N ALA A 134 7.94 3.01 6.08
CA ALA A 134 7.23 3.43 4.88
C ALA A 134 7.85 4.72 4.30
N SER A 135 8.10 5.70 5.16
CA SER A 135 8.73 6.96 4.76
C SER A 135 10.12 6.75 4.15
N ARG A 136 10.94 5.92 4.76
CA ARG A 136 12.28 5.59 4.24
C ARG A 136 12.23 4.91 2.88
N ALA A 137 11.15 4.18 2.61
CA ALA A 137 10.93 3.53 1.31
C ALA A 137 10.34 4.47 0.26
N GLY A 138 10.04 5.71 0.62
CA GLY A 138 9.55 6.74 -0.31
C GLY A 138 8.04 6.93 -0.34
N LEU A 139 7.29 6.26 0.54
CA LEU A 139 5.85 6.52 0.66
C LEU A 139 5.61 7.81 1.43
N ALA A 140 4.52 8.50 1.10
CA ALA A 140 4.10 9.66 1.86
C ALA A 140 3.57 9.23 3.23
N VAL A 141 3.90 10.00 4.26
CA VAL A 141 3.33 9.82 5.59
C VAL A 141 2.83 11.18 6.06
N THR A 142 1.53 11.29 6.25
CA THR A 142 0.85 12.54 6.58
C THR A 142 0.35 12.54 8.02
N PRO A 143 0.05 13.72 8.60
CA PRO A 143 -0.60 13.77 9.91
C PRO A 143 -1.91 13.00 9.96
N GLU A 144 -2.67 12.97 8.86
CA GLU A 144 -3.93 12.24 8.75
C GLU A 144 -3.70 10.73 8.84
N ALA A 145 -2.65 10.22 8.18
CA ALA A 145 -2.27 8.81 8.28
C ALA A 145 -1.82 8.45 9.70
N CYS A 146 -1.07 9.33 10.36
CA CYS A 146 -0.69 9.13 11.76
C CYS A 146 -1.92 9.06 12.66
N ALA A 147 -2.85 10.01 12.53
CA ALA A 147 -4.07 10.04 13.32
C ALA A 147 -4.92 8.78 13.12
N LEU A 148 -4.98 8.26 11.90
CA LEU A 148 -5.77 7.07 11.55
C LEU A 148 -5.38 5.85 12.40
N ILE A 149 -4.09 5.70 12.70
CA ILE A 149 -3.57 4.55 13.44
C ILE A 149 -3.02 4.93 14.83
N GLY A 150 -3.39 6.10 15.34
CA GLY A 150 -3.06 6.52 16.70
C GLY A 150 -1.61 6.88 16.95
N VAL A 151 -0.89 7.33 15.94
CA VAL A 151 0.51 7.77 16.06
C VAL A 151 0.56 9.29 16.25
N ASP A 152 1.32 9.74 17.24
CA ASP A 152 1.64 11.16 17.41
C ASP A 152 2.72 11.52 16.37
N VAL A 153 2.50 12.61 15.64
CA VAL A 153 3.46 13.10 14.63
C VAL A 153 4.85 13.30 15.22
N ARG A 154 4.94 13.70 16.48
CA ARG A 154 6.23 13.92 17.17
C ARG A 154 7.02 12.62 17.36
N GLU A 155 6.33 11.50 17.59
CA GLU A 155 6.99 10.18 17.66
C GLU A 155 7.63 9.85 16.33
N LEU A 156 6.93 10.11 15.24
CA LEU A 156 7.44 9.87 13.90
C LEU A 156 8.64 10.74 13.57
N GLU A 157 8.59 12.03 13.94
CA GLU A 157 9.69 12.97 13.70
C GLU A 157 11.00 12.51 14.36
N GLY A 158 10.91 11.85 15.50
CA GLY A 158 12.07 11.27 16.18
C GLY A 158 12.70 10.08 15.46
N LEU A 159 11.93 9.41 14.57
CA LEU A 159 12.36 8.19 13.87
C LEU A 159 12.78 8.43 12.43
N VAL A 160 12.32 9.52 11.83
CA VAL A 160 12.64 9.88 10.44
C VAL A 160 13.60 11.07 10.44
N PRO A 161 14.80 10.92 9.84
CA PRO A 161 15.74 12.06 9.77
C PRO A 161 15.12 13.21 8.99
N ALA A 162 15.43 14.44 9.40
CA ALA A 162 15.06 15.63 8.64
C ALA A 162 15.72 15.57 7.26
N ALA A 163 14.96 15.93 6.25
CA ALA A 163 15.44 15.93 4.86
C ALA A 163 16.54 16.97 4.66
#